data_66546a263066a95a57fa2daf9ab63fc6
#
_entry.id   66546a263066a95a57fa2daf9ab63fc6
#
_cell.length_a   1.000
_cell.length_b   1.000
_cell.length_c   1.000
_cell.angle_alpha   90.00
_cell.angle_beta   90.00
_cell.angle_gamma   90.00
#
_symmetry.space_group_name_H-M   'P 1'
#
loop_
_entity.id
_entity.type
_entity.pdbx_description
1 polymer ?
#
loop_
_entity_poly.entity_id
_entity_poly.type
_entity_poly.pdbx_seq_one_letter_code
_entity_poly.pdbx_strand_id
1 'polypeptide(L)'
;MNKNKYFFYAFTILCFFLLSSCEGRKKHSVYINVDADISNGELTEVPYKEVGGVKFVHVKVNGVGWDMIFDTGCSGTLLSLSEARYLAEKGLLVEEDILGTSHSQIADGRIVENMVVNLRKVSIVANGGATIDCYNVSATVSNNIDAPLLLGNIVLDEVAYDYTIDNIRNVISFNLK
;
A
#
# COMPACT_ATOMS: atom_id res chain seq x y z
N MET A 1 -35.70 29.91 -38.77
CA MET A 1 -35.43 28.56 -38.22
C MET A 1 -34.23 28.62 -37.30
N ASN A 2 -34.42 28.43 -35.99
CA ASN A 2 -33.58 28.97 -34.92
C ASN A 2 -32.40 28.04 -34.59
N LYS A 3 -31.23 28.35 -35.15
CA LYS A 3 -29.99 27.57 -34.91
C LYS A 3 -29.45 27.58 -33.45
N ASN A 4 -29.96 28.52 -32.62
CA ASN A 4 -29.52 28.68 -31.23
C ASN A 4 -30.12 27.64 -30.24
N LYS A 5 -31.20 26.95 -30.61
CA LYS A 5 -31.80 25.93 -29.74
C LYS A 5 -30.95 24.64 -29.66
N TYR A 6 -30.33 24.26 -30.76
CA TYR A 6 -29.50 23.02 -30.80
C TYR A 6 -28.14 23.16 -30.12
N PHE A 7 -27.63 24.41 -30.08
CA PHE A 7 -26.35 24.67 -29.37
C PHE A 7 -26.53 24.56 -27.84
N PHE A 8 -27.69 24.99 -27.34
CA PHE A 8 -27.99 24.87 -25.90
C PHE A 8 -28.24 23.43 -25.45
N TYR A 9 -28.87 22.59 -26.29
CA TYR A 9 -29.08 21.17 -25.99
C TYR A 9 -27.79 20.36 -26.08
N ALA A 10 -26.89 20.66 -26.99
CA ALA A 10 -25.59 20.01 -27.08
C ALA A 10 -24.68 20.35 -25.88
N PHE A 11 -24.77 21.58 -25.37
CA PHE A 11 -23.97 21.99 -24.20
C PHE A 11 -24.51 21.38 -22.88
N THR A 12 -25.84 21.26 -22.73
CA THR A 12 -26.44 20.59 -21.55
C THR A 12 -26.16 19.08 -21.52
N ILE A 13 -26.13 18.41 -22.67
CA ILE A 13 -25.81 16.98 -22.74
C ILE A 13 -24.32 16.76 -22.46
N LEU A 14 -23.41 17.64 -22.91
CA LEU A 14 -21.98 17.55 -22.64
C LEU A 14 -21.64 17.76 -21.14
N CYS A 15 -22.37 18.65 -20.45
CA CYS A 15 -22.22 18.83 -19.00
C CYS A 15 -22.74 17.62 -18.18
N PHE A 16 -23.71 16.86 -18.69
CA PHE A 16 -24.22 15.68 -17.99
C PHE A 16 -23.27 14.49 -18.07
N PHE A 17 -22.44 14.38 -19.12
CA PHE A 17 -21.43 13.34 -19.25
C PHE A 17 -20.14 13.62 -18.43
N LEU A 18 -19.92 14.87 -18.00
CA LEU A 18 -18.75 15.22 -17.18
C LEU A 18 -18.97 15.03 -15.67
N LEU A 19 -20.20 14.72 -15.24
CA LEU A 19 -20.52 14.48 -13.83
C LEU A 19 -20.60 12.99 -13.46
N SER A 20 -20.35 12.07 -14.40
CA SER A 20 -20.46 10.63 -14.18
C SER A 20 -19.12 9.91 -13.94
N SER A 21 -18.02 10.65 -13.77
CA SER A 21 -16.71 10.07 -13.45
C SER A 21 -16.29 10.42 -12.03
N CYS A 22 -17.18 10.17 -11.06
CA CYS A 22 -16.78 10.01 -9.67
C CYS A 22 -16.95 8.54 -9.31
N GLU A 23 -16.15 7.69 -9.96
CA GLU A 23 -15.97 6.32 -9.54
C GLU A 23 -15.28 6.34 -8.19
N GLY A 24 -16.06 5.95 -7.18
CA GLY A 24 -15.69 6.10 -5.79
C GLY A 24 -14.34 5.42 -5.52
N ARG A 25 -13.33 6.21 -5.17
CA ARG A 25 -12.15 5.69 -4.48
C ARG A 25 -12.68 4.80 -3.36
N LYS A 26 -12.46 3.48 -3.46
CA LYS A 26 -12.70 2.58 -2.35
C LYS A 26 -11.97 3.17 -1.16
N LYS A 27 -12.70 3.62 -0.14
CA LYS A 27 -12.09 4.14 1.07
C LYS A 27 -11.24 3.02 1.65
N HIS A 28 -9.95 3.29 1.85
CA HIS A 28 -9.10 2.41 2.62
C HIS A 28 -9.76 2.25 3.98
N SER A 29 -10.09 1.03 4.36
CA SER A 29 -10.55 0.72 5.71
C SER A 29 -9.41 0.00 6.42
N VAL A 30 -8.90 0.63 7.45
CA VAL A 30 -7.93 0.02 8.36
C VAL A 30 -8.73 -0.65 9.46
N TYR A 31 -8.49 -1.95 9.66
CA TYR A 31 -8.95 -2.66 10.85
C TYR A 31 -7.68 -3.18 11.53
N ILE A 32 -7.49 -2.73 12.74
CA ILE A 32 -6.43 -3.24 13.61
C ILE A 32 -6.99 -4.51 14.24
N ASN A 33 -6.57 -5.67 13.73
CA ASN A 33 -6.88 -6.93 14.37
C ASN A 33 -5.66 -7.29 15.24
N VAL A 34 -5.68 -6.79 16.44
CA VAL A 34 -4.68 -7.14 17.43
C VAL A 34 -5.22 -8.35 18.17
N ASP A 35 -4.90 -9.56 17.65
CA ASP A 35 -5.11 -10.82 18.37
C ASP A 35 -4.09 -10.94 19.52
N ALA A 36 -4.04 -9.96 20.38
CA ALA A 36 -3.37 -9.99 21.66
C ALA A 36 -4.09 -9.00 22.56
N ASP A 37 -4.22 -9.37 23.81
CA ASP A 37 -4.76 -8.61 24.93
C ASP A 37 -4.03 -7.26 25.07
N ILE A 38 -4.22 -6.32 24.10
CA ILE A 38 -3.74 -4.94 24.21
C ILE A 38 -4.76 -4.14 24.99
N SER A 39 -4.94 -4.53 26.23
CA SER A 39 -5.51 -3.69 27.26
C SER A 39 -4.39 -2.83 27.82
N ASN A 40 -4.53 -1.51 27.73
CA ASN A 40 -3.77 -0.48 28.41
C ASN A 40 -2.60 0.22 27.69
N GLY A 41 -2.77 0.71 26.44
CA GLY A 41 -1.81 1.67 25.89
C GLY A 41 -0.39 1.13 25.71
N GLU A 42 -0.25 -0.17 25.61
CA GLU A 42 1.03 -0.85 25.40
C GLU A 42 1.43 -0.74 23.94
N LEU A 43 2.65 -0.28 23.69
CA LEU A 43 3.19 -0.15 22.33
C LEU A 43 3.33 -1.53 21.68
N THR A 44 2.86 -1.67 20.45
CA THR A 44 3.04 -2.90 19.68
C THR A 44 4.44 -2.94 19.10
N GLU A 45 5.23 -3.93 19.48
CA GLU A 45 6.61 -4.09 19.03
C GLU A 45 6.73 -5.00 17.81
N VAL A 46 7.33 -4.47 16.75
CA VAL A 46 7.65 -5.17 15.51
C VAL A 46 9.16 -5.41 15.46
N PRO A 47 9.64 -6.66 15.44
CA PRO A 47 11.05 -6.95 15.32
C PRO A 47 11.54 -6.66 13.90
N TYR A 48 12.77 -6.18 13.76
CA TYR A 48 13.41 -6.00 12.47
C TYR A 48 14.78 -6.65 12.40
N LYS A 49 15.22 -6.95 11.18
CA LYS A 49 16.60 -7.33 10.86
C LYS A 49 17.28 -6.15 10.20
N GLU A 50 18.53 -5.89 10.54
CA GLU A 50 19.33 -4.86 9.87
C GLU A 50 20.38 -5.50 8.99
N VAL A 51 20.40 -5.11 7.71
CA VAL A 51 21.39 -5.54 6.72
C VAL A 51 21.91 -4.31 5.98
N GLY A 52 23.19 -4.02 6.11
CA GLY A 52 23.79 -2.87 5.43
C GLY A 52 23.21 -1.50 5.83
N GLY A 53 22.73 -1.37 7.08
CA GLY A 53 22.08 -0.15 7.57
C GLY A 53 20.59 -0.02 7.18
N VAL A 54 20.05 -1.01 6.47
CA VAL A 54 18.63 -1.05 6.06
C VAL A 54 17.88 -1.98 6.99
N LYS A 55 16.71 -1.53 7.46
CA LYS A 55 15.83 -2.29 8.37
C LYS A 55 14.78 -3.05 7.58
N PHE A 56 14.69 -4.36 7.82
CA PHE A 56 13.71 -5.26 7.21
C PHE A 56 12.73 -5.74 8.27
N VAL A 57 11.45 -5.59 8.00
CA VAL A 57 10.35 -6.11 8.82
C VAL A 57 9.65 -7.24 8.10
N HIS A 58 9.16 -8.23 8.85
CA HIS A 58 8.40 -9.33 8.26
C HIS A 58 6.96 -8.89 8.01
N VAL A 59 6.50 -9.00 6.74
CA VAL A 59 5.17 -8.56 6.29
C VAL A 59 4.51 -9.69 5.53
N LYS A 60 3.23 -9.94 5.78
CA LYS A 60 2.42 -10.84 4.96
C LYS A 60 1.56 -10.02 4.01
N VAL A 61 1.72 -10.25 2.71
CA VAL A 61 0.91 -9.63 1.65
C VAL A 61 -0.05 -10.67 1.11
N ASN A 62 -1.34 -10.44 1.25
CA ASN A 62 -2.40 -11.40 0.90
C ASN A 62 -2.13 -12.82 1.46
N GLY A 63 -1.53 -12.89 2.67
CA GLY A 63 -1.22 -14.13 3.37
C GLY A 63 0.17 -14.73 3.10
N VAL A 64 0.94 -14.21 2.14
CA VAL A 64 2.31 -14.66 1.85
C VAL A 64 3.32 -13.74 2.53
N GLY A 65 4.29 -14.35 3.26
CA GLY A 65 5.28 -13.62 4.04
C GLY A 65 6.53 -13.28 3.25
N TRP A 66 7.01 -12.03 3.40
CA TRP A 66 8.28 -11.53 2.90
C TRP A 66 8.93 -10.58 3.91
N ASP A 67 10.25 -10.45 3.83
CA ASP A 67 10.96 -9.40 4.55
C ASP A 67 10.98 -8.15 3.65
N MET A 68 10.33 -7.07 4.09
CA MET A 68 10.21 -5.81 3.35
C MET A 68 11.03 -4.72 4.04
N ILE A 69 11.62 -3.83 3.25
CA ILE A 69 12.32 -2.67 3.79
C ILE A 69 11.30 -1.73 4.46
N PHE A 70 11.56 -1.39 5.71
CA PHE A 70 10.86 -0.32 6.42
C PHE A 70 11.36 1.02 5.90
N ASP A 71 10.64 1.60 4.94
CA ASP A 71 11.10 2.77 4.17
C ASP A 71 10.20 3.99 4.37
N THR A 72 10.59 4.84 5.31
CA THR A 72 9.89 6.12 5.59
C THR A 72 10.12 7.18 4.52
N GLY A 73 11.05 6.96 3.59
CA GLY A 73 11.30 7.82 2.44
C GLY A 73 10.40 7.52 1.24
N CYS A 74 9.73 6.36 1.25
CA CYS A 74 8.80 5.96 0.21
C CYS A 74 7.35 6.26 0.62
N SER A 75 6.60 6.96 -0.22
CA SER A 75 5.19 7.26 0.05
C SER A 75 4.29 6.03 -0.06
N GLY A 76 4.61 5.09 -0.94
CA GLY A 76 3.78 3.92 -1.23
C GLY A 76 4.44 2.59 -0.86
N THR A 77 3.67 1.51 -0.99
CA THR A 77 4.19 0.14 -0.92
C THR A 77 4.66 -0.30 -2.30
N LEU A 78 5.83 -0.95 -2.37
CA LEU A 78 6.42 -1.44 -3.61
C LEU A 78 6.59 -2.95 -3.55
N LEU A 79 6.12 -3.62 -4.59
CA LEU A 79 6.40 -5.03 -4.88
C LEU A 79 7.31 -5.14 -6.10
N SER A 80 8.12 -6.18 -6.17
CA SER A 80 8.80 -6.54 -7.40
C SER A 80 7.86 -7.28 -8.34
N LEU A 81 8.27 -7.41 -9.60
CA LEU A 81 7.50 -8.19 -10.56
C LEU A 81 7.45 -9.68 -10.20
N SER A 82 8.48 -10.22 -9.51
CA SER A 82 8.50 -11.63 -9.09
C SER A 82 7.46 -11.93 -8.02
N GLU A 83 7.32 -11.08 -7.00
CA GLU A 83 6.31 -11.28 -5.94
C GLU A 83 4.89 -11.08 -6.48
N ALA A 84 4.69 -10.09 -7.37
CA ALA A 84 3.39 -9.88 -8.00
C ALA A 84 2.97 -11.07 -8.85
N ARG A 85 3.89 -11.67 -9.62
CA ARG A 85 3.65 -12.91 -10.39
C ARG A 85 3.35 -14.08 -9.46
N TYR A 86 4.12 -14.25 -8.40
CA TYR A 86 3.88 -15.32 -7.44
C TYR A 86 2.47 -15.23 -6.83
N LEU A 87 2.04 -14.03 -6.43
CA LEU A 87 0.68 -13.81 -5.93
C LEU A 87 -0.37 -14.15 -7.00
N ALA A 88 -0.15 -13.75 -8.25
CA ALA A 88 -1.09 -14.03 -9.34
C ALA A 88 -1.18 -15.53 -9.64
N GLU A 89 -0.06 -16.26 -9.68
CA GLU A 89 -0.03 -17.72 -9.87
C GLU A 89 -0.74 -18.49 -8.76
N LYS A 90 -0.78 -17.93 -7.56
CA LYS A 90 -1.52 -18.49 -6.41
C LYS A 90 -2.99 -18.05 -6.35
N GLY A 91 -3.45 -17.21 -7.27
CA GLY A 91 -4.79 -16.62 -7.24
C GLY A 91 -5.02 -15.62 -6.08
N LEU A 92 -3.92 -15.12 -5.51
CA LEU A 92 -3.93 -14.14 -4.41
C LEU A 92 -3.87 -12.70 -4.92
N LEU A 93 -3.59 -12.50 -6.20
CA LEU A 93 -3.72 -11.26 -6.94
C LEU A 93 -4.42 -11.58 -8.26
N VAL A 94 -5.57 -10.99 -8.50
CA VAL A 94 -6.41 -11.26 -9.67
C VAL A 94 -6.62 -10.00 -10.49
N GLU A 95 -7.25 -10.10 -11.67
CA GLU A 95 -7.44 -8.97 -12.58
C GLU A 95 -8.21 -7.81 -11.92
N GLU A 96 -9.18 -8.13 -11.08
CA GLU A 96 -9.99 -7.14 -10.33
C GLU A 96 -9.17 -6.34 -9.31
N ASP A 97 -8.00 -6.84 -8.93
CA ASP A 97 -7.08 -6.13 -8.05
C ASP A 97 -6.19 -5.13 -8.81
N ILE A 98 -6.18 -5.14 -10.15
CA ILE A 98 -5.42 -4.20 -10.97
C ILE A 98 -6.14 -2.86 -10.99
N LEU A 99 -5.51 -1.81 -10.42
CA LEU A 99 -6.07 -0.47 -10.33
C LEU A 99 -5.69 0.42 -11.51
N GLY A 100 -4.75 -0.01 -12.36
CA GLY A 100 -4.25 0.75 -13.49
C GLY A 100 -2.73 0.92 -13.47
N THR A 101 -2.25 2.05 -13.98
CA THR A 101 -0.82 2.38 -14.03
C THR A 101 -0.52 3.70 -13.33
N SER A 102 0.71 3.86 -12.87
CA SER A 102 1.24 5.09 -12.30
C SER A 102 2.60 5.41 -12.92
N HIS A 103 2.93 6.69 -12.93
CA HIS A 103 4.24 7.16 -13.34
C HIS A 103 5.05 7.54 -12.12
N SER A 104 6.24 6.96 -11.99
CA SER A 104 7.18 7.27 -10.90
C SER A 104 8.46 7.84 -11.49
N GLN A 105 8.96 8.91 -10.88
CA GLN A 105 10.29 9.42 -11.20
C GLN A 105 11.31 8.70 -10.33
N ILE A 106 12.26 8.01 -10.96
CA ILE A 106 13.37 7.35 -10.28
C ILE A 106 14.55 8.31 -10.04
N ALA A 107 15.51 7.88 -9.22
CA ALA A 107 16.60 8.75 -8.75
C ALA A 107 17.45 9.38 -9.86
N ASP A 108 17.53 8.78 -11.04
CA ASP A 108 18.23 9.31 -12.21
C ASP A 108 17.39 10.31 -13.06
N GLY A 109 16.17 10.62 -12.58
CA GLY A 109 15.25 11.56 -13.25
C GLY A 109 14.36 10.94 -14.33
N ARG A 110 14.54 9.67 -14.69
CA ARG A 110 13.68 9.00 -15.66
C ARG A 110 12.29 8.76 -15.08
N ILE A 111 11.28 8.87 -15.94
CA ILE A 111 9.91 8.50 -15.60
C ILE A 111 9.70 7.06 -16.05
N VAL A 112 9.24 6.23 -15.14
CA VAL A 112 8.87 4.83 -15.40
C VAL A 112 7.38 4.65 -15.14
N GLU A 113 6.74 3.88 -16.00
CA GLU A 113 5.36 3.46 -15.81
C GLU A 113 5.34 2.12 -15.08
N ASN A 114 4.56 2.05 -14.02
CA ASN A 114 4.43 0.86 -13.18
C ASN A 114 2.96 0.50 -13.05
N MET A 115 2.66 -0.79 -12.91
CA MET A 115 1.33 -1.27 -12.59
C MET A 115 1.00 -0.90 -11.13
N VAL A 116 -0.24 -0.53 -10.88
CA VAL A 116 -0.78 -0.30 -9.53
C VAL A 116 -1.81 -1.38 -9.23
N VAL A 117 -1.67 -2.01 -8.07
CA VAL A 117 -2.55 -3.09 -7.63
C VAL A 117 -3.13 -2.81 -6.25
N ASN A 118 -4.27 -3.43 -5.97
CA ASN A 118 -4.87 -3.47 -4.64
C ASN A 118 -4.39 -4.71 -3.90
N LEU A 119 -3.64 -4.53 -2.83
CA LEU A 119 -3.34 -5.61 -1.88
C LEU A 119 -4.50 -5.69 -0.90
N ARG A 120 -5.22 -6.81 -0.93
CA ARG A 120 -6.43 -6.98 -0.10
C ARG A 120 -6.12 -6.93 1.39
N LYS A 121 -4.94 -7.46 1.78
CA LYS A 121 -4.46 -7.44 3.15
C LYS A 121 -2.93 -7.36 3.19
N VAL A 122 -2.43 -6.43 3.99
CA VAL A 122 -1.01 -6.31 4.36
C VAL A 122 -0.93 -6.42 5.87
N SER A 123 -0.19 -7.39 6.38
CA SER A 123 -0.04 -7.65 7.82
C SER A 123 1.41 -7.49 8.23
N ILE A 124 1.71 -6.52 9.08
CA ILE A 124 3.03 -6.38 9.70
C ILE A 124 3.08 -7.34 10.89
N VAL A 125 4.08 -8.22 10.93
CA VAL A 125 4.18 -9.24 11.98
C VAL A 125 4.91 -8.67 13.19
N ALA A 126 4.21 -8.63 14.32
CA ALA A 126 4.69 -8.16 15.59
C ALA A 126 5.26 -9.29 16.46
N ASN A 127 5.84 -8.94 17.61
CA ASN A 127 6.29 -9.90 18.61
C ASN A 127 5.14 -10.82 19.05
N GLY A 128 5.49 -12.06 19.39
CA GLY A 128 4.49 -13.06 19.79
C GLY A 128 3.61 -13.59 18.67
N GLY A 129 3.85 -13.17 17.40
CA GLY A 129 3.04 -13.61 16.25
C GLY A 129 1.77 -12.79 16.02
N ALA A 130 1.53 -11.74 16.79
CA ALA A 130 0.49 -10.75 16.54
C ALA A 130 0.72 -10.07 15.19
N THR A 131 -0.33 -9.47 14.62
CA THR A 131 -0.23 -8.75 13.35
C THR A 131 -0.92 -7.39 13.42
N ILE A 132 -0.31 -6.41 12.78
CA ILE A 132 -0.94 -5.11 12.49
C ILE A 132 -1.45 -5.20 11.05
N ASP A 133 -2.76 -5.22 10.86
CA ASP A 133 -3.40 -5.51 9.59
C ASP A 133 -3.92 -4.24 8.89
N CYS A 134 -3.51 -4.04 7.65
CA CYS A 134 -4.07 -3.04 6.73
C CYS A 134 -4.81 -3.72 5.60
N TYR A 135 -5.93 -3.16 5.19
CA TYR A 135 -6.75 -3.69 4.10
C TYR A 135 -6.84 -2.71 2.93
N ASN A 136 -6.94 -3.27 1.71
CA ASN A 136 -7.07 -2.51 0.47
C ASN A 136 -5.93 -1.50 0.26
N VAL A 137 -4.70 -1.96 0.47
CA VAL A 137 -3.49 -1.16 0.30
C VAL A 137 -3.15 -1.04 -1.18
N SER A 138 -3.08 0.19 -1.68
CA SER A 138 -2.56 0.45 -3.03
C SER A 138 -1.05 0.24 -3.05
N ALA A 139 -0.58 -0.61 -3.95
CA ALA A 139 0.84 -0.89 -4.12
C ALA A 139 1.27 -0.73 -5.57
N THR A 140 2.49 -0.26 -5.76
CA THR A 140 3.14 -0.19 -7.07
C THR A 140 3.91 -1.48 -7.33
N VAL A 141 3.74 -2.07 -8.51
CA VAL A 141 4.54 -3.20 -8.98
C VAL A 141 5.63 -2.68 -9.89
N SER A 142 6.88 -2.82 -9.47
CA SER A 142 8.04 -2.47 -10.30
C SER A 142 8.19 -3.46 -11.46
N ASN A 143 8.55 -2.95 -12.64
CA ASN A 143 8.91 -3.81 -13.78
C ASN A 143 10.24 -4.56 -13.59
N ASN A 144 10.98 -4.27 -12.53
CA ASN A 144 12.22 -4.98 -12.18
C ASN A 144 11.87 -6.20 -11.31
N ILE A 145 12.34 -7.38 -11.72
CA ILE A 145 12.12 -8.64 -11.00
C ILE A 145 12.86 -8.71 -9.67
N ASP A 146 13.95 -7.96 -9.54
CA ASP A 146 14.82 -7.91 -8.36
C ASP A 146 14.66 -6.58 -7.59
N ALA A 147 13.57 -5.84 -7.81
CA ALA A 147 13.32 -4.62 -7.05
C ALA A 147 13.15 -4.95 -5.56
N PRO A 148 13.68 -4.12 -4.65
CA PRO A 148 13.43 -4.31 -3.24
C PRO A 148 11.95 -4.14 -2.93
N LEU A 149 11.43 -4.94 -1.99
CA LEU A 149 10.09 -4.76 -1.44
C LEU A 149 10.13 -3.63 -0.42
N LEU A 150 9.25 -2.63 -0.57
CA LEU A 150 9.20 -1.48 0.32
C LEU A 150 7.86 -1.42 1.04
N LEU A 151 7.91 -1.32 2.36
CA LEU A 151 6.78 -0.96 3.21
C LEU A 151 6.87 0.54 3.48
N GLY A 152 6.10 1.34 2.74
CA GLY A 152 6.16 2.78 2.79
C GLY A 152 5.08 3.43 3.65
N ASN A 153 5.09 4.77 3.67
CA ASN A 153 4.27 5.58 4.55
C ASN A 153 2.77 5.35 4.41
N ILE A 154 2.27 4.95 3.23
CA ILE A 154 0.84 4.67 3.04
C ILE A 154 0.29 3.64 4.06
N VAL A 155 1.12 2.67 4.48
CA VAL A 155 0.76 1.69 5.51
C VAL A 155 1.08 2.25 6.90
N LEU A 156 2.26 2.83 7.08
CA LEU A 156 2.73 3.31 8.38
C LEU A 156 1.82 4.41 8.95
N ASP A 157 1.45 5.38 8.11
CA ASP A 157 0.57 6.49 8.49
C ASP A 157 -0.87 6.02 8.76
N GLU A 158 -1.29 4.91 8.18
CA GLU A 158 -2.64 4.36 8.43
C GLU A 158 -2.72 3.63 9.76
N VAL A 159 -1.67 2.90 10.17
CA VAL A 159 -1.72 2.01 11.34
C VAL A 159 -1.35 2.71 12.64
N ALA A 160 -0.54 3.78 12.61
CA ALA A 160 0.00 4.36 13.83
C ALA A 160 -0.11 5.89 13.87
N TYR A 161 -0.23 6.43 15.09
CA TYR A 161 -0.04 7.85 15.35
C TYR A 161 1.44 8.24 15.29
N ASP A 162 2.28 7.38 15.84
CA ASP A 162 3.73 7.51 15.84
C ASP A 162 4.40 6.14 16.03
N TYR A 163 5.71 6.09 15.83
CA TYR A 163 6.52 4.92 16.12
C TYR A 163 7.92 5.34 16.56
N THR A 164 8.57 4.50 17.34
CA THR A 164 9.97 4.68 17.78
C THR A 164 10.81 3.47 17.40
N ILE A 165 12.07 3.71 17.02
CA ILE A 165 13.02 2.67 16.64
C ILE A 165 14.02 2.48 17.78
N ASP A 166 14.05 1.29 18.37
CA ASP A 166 15.05 0.87 19.34
C ASP A 166 16.13 0.03 18.63
N ASN A 167 17.26 0.68 18.37
CA ASN A 167 18.38 0.02 17.69
C ASN A 167 19.18 -0.94 18.59
N ILE A 168 18.92 -0.96 19.90
CA ILE A 168 19.56 -1.89 20.83
C ILE A 168 18.81 -3.22 20.83
N ARG A 169 17.48 -3.16 20.89
CA ARG A 169 16.61 -4.34 20.89
C ARG A 169 16.22 -4.81 19.48
N ASN A 170 16.50 -4.01 18.44
CA ASN A 170 16.08 -4.23 17.06
C ASN A 170 14.57 -4.37 16.92
N VAL A 171 13.84 -3.45 17.52
CA VAL A 171 12.37 -3.37 17.43
C VAL A 171 11.90 -1.97 17.03
N ILE A 172 10.77 -1.93 16.38
CA ILE A 172 10.00 -0.72 16.12
C ILE A 172 8.74 -0.81 16.95
N SER A 173 8.56 0.14 17.87
CA SER A 173 7.38 0.21 18.74
C SER A 173 6.36 1.17 18.14
N PHE A 174 5.18 0.67 17.83
CA PHE A 174 4.09 1.42 17.21
C PHE A 174 3.06 1.83 18.26
N ASN A 175 2.71 3.12 18.26
CA ASN A 175 1.55 3.67 18.95
C ASN A 175 0.36 3.62 17.96
N LEU A 176 -0.43 2.57 18.04
CA LEU A 176 -1.48 2.27 17.07
C LEU A 176 -2.67 3.23 17.16
N LYS A 177 -3.34 3.45 16.02
CA LYS A 177 -4.57 4.26 15.92
C LYS A 177 -5.79 3.52 16.41
#